data_de5127d591a81d18800646fea40ba963
#
_entry.id   de5127d591a81d18800646fea40ba963
#
_cell.length_a   1.000
_cell.length_b   1.000
_cell.length_c   1.000
_cell.angle_alpha   90.00
_cell.angle_beta   90.00
_cell.angle_gamma   90.00
#
_symmetry.space_group_name_H-M   'P 1'
#
loop_
_entity.id
_entity.type
_entity.pdbx_description
1 polymer ?
#
loop_
_entity_poly.entity_id
_entity_poly.type
_entity_poly.pdbx_seq_one_letter_code
_entity_poly.pdbx_strand_id
1 'polypeptide(L)'
;MIRLIIMLMLLGAADAAQGQQWLPVEPQDRPLTVNASGIVNSSDSQRFGPPPSKSWRITITKLAREGSRVKAGDVLAQFDGSATDDQVRALGAELNARRSELESLLETQFSEVEQEKVRLAEAKSVAEKAARKADADAELFASLEYQKLLEEKAIAEELYRREQQRTDLVVAVREAKRAELEADIRRLESELAGAEKELESFTISAPRDGLVIVGTNRQGQKLDVNDAVNPGIVVVELADEAQLEVQAGVPEYAAARIAVGQPVDIDIDSTGGSIEGRVSSVASIVRRQSQYSQ
;
A
#
# COMPACT_ATOMS: atom_id res chain seq x y z
N MET A 1 -15.66 120.97 -27.96
CA MET A 1 -16.02 119.81 -27.16
C MET A 1 -16.18 118.54 -28.02
N ILE A 2 -15.27 118.13 -28.91
CA ILE A 2 -15.38 116.91 -29.78
C ILE A 2 -13.98 116.31 -30.03
N ARG A 3 -13.03 116.43 -29.10
CA ARG A 3 -11.68 115.83 -29.27
C ARG A 3 -11.22 114.89 -28.14
N LEU A 4 -12.12 114.48 -27.22
CA LEU A 4 -11.76 113.72 -26.05
C LEU A 4 -12.42 112.30 -26.01
N ILE A 5 -13.13 111.80 -27.03
CA ILE A 5 -13.87 110.56 -27.05
C ILE A 5 -13.23 109.44 -27.97
N ILE A 6 -12.21 109.81 -28.80
CA ILE A 6 -11.60 108.87 -29.75
C ILE A 6 -10.33 108.20 -29.19
N MET A 7 -9.88 108.52 -28.00
CA MET A 7 -8.66 107.90 -27.41
C MET A 7 -8.91 106.84 -26.38
N LEU A 8 -10.15 106.31 -26.20
CA LEU A 8 -10.50 105.30 -25.21
C LEU A 8 -11.03 103.98 -25.81
N MET A 9 -10.87 103.74 -27.11
CA MET A 9 -11.31 102.53 -27.78
C MET A 9 -10.19 101.73 -28.47
N LEU A 10 -8.93 101.91 -28.09
CA LEU A 10 -7.78 101.18 -28.67
C LEU A 10 -6.93 100.42 -27.61
N LEU A 11 -7.51 100.13 -26.46
CA LEU A 11 -6.84 99.32 -25.36
C LEU A 11 -7.60 98.06 -25.00
N GLY A 12 -8.15 97.33 -25.94
CA GLY A 12 -8.96 96.14 -25.65
C GLY A 12 -8.77 94.99 -26.60
N ALA A 13 -7.60 94.77 -27.16
CA ALA A 13 -7.38 93.57 -28.01
C ALA A 13 -5.91 93.08 -27.96
N ALA A 14 -5.44 92.77 -26.76
CA ALA A 14 -4.14 92.17 -26.60
C ALA A 14 -4.16 91.27 -25.35
N ASP A 15 -4.98 90.22 -25.36
CA ASP A 15 -4.85 89.11 -24.38
C ASP A 15 -5.62 87.87 -24.85
N ALA A 16 -5.07 87.12 -25.75
CA ALA A 16 -5.44 85.74 -26.00
C ALA A 16 -4.35 84.98 -26.76
N ALA A 17 -3.11 85.10 -26.34
CA ALA A 17 -2.06 84.16 -26.65
C ALA A 17 -1.77 83.36 -25.34
N GLN A 18 -2.72 82.48 -24.94
CA GLN A 18 -2.40 81.44 -23.96
C GLN A 18 -1.40 80.51 -24.63
N GLY A 19 -0.12 80.73 -24.34
CA GLY A 19 0.96 79.77 -24.70
C GLY A 19 0.65 78.45 -24.15
N GLN A 20 0.48 77.49 -25.05
CA GLN A 20 0.53 76.03 -24.66
C GLN A 20 1.85 75.76 -23.95
N GLN A 21 1.79 75.64 -22.64
CA GLN A 21 2.92 75.24 -21.83
C GLN A 21 3.14 73.76 -22.05
N TRP A 22 4.13 73.43 -22.87
CA TRP A 22 4.58 72.04 -23.02
C TRP A 22 5.27 71.64 -21.71
N LEU A 23 4.62 70.71 -20.94
CA LEU A 23 5.25 70.08 -19.80
C LEU A 23 6.18 69.03 -20.35
N PRO A 24 7.45 69.02 -19.98
CA PRO A 24 8.34 67.94 -20.34
C PRO A 24 7.86 66.68 -19.64
N VAL A 25 7.59 65.61 -20.41
CA VAL A 25 7.32 64.28 -19.88
C VAL A 25 8.68 63.64 -19.54
N GLU A 26 8.99 63.66 -18.26
CA GLU A 26 10.16 62.84 -17.78
C GLU A 26 9.78 61.37 -17.74
N PRO A 27 10.58 60.49 -18.34
CA PRO A 27 10.37 59.05 -18.20
C PRO A 27 10.53 58.64 -16.73
N GLN A 28 9.45 58.25 -16.10
CA GLN A 28 9.49 57.63 -14.77
C GLN A 28 9.52 56.12 -14.93
N ASP A 29 10.56 55.49 -14.39
CA ASP A 29 10.59 54.03 -14.21
C ASP A 29 9.54 53.66 -13.17
N ARG A 30 8.39 53.19 -13.63
CA ARG A 30 7.38 52.58 -12.75
C ARG A 30 7.50 51.05 -12.85
N PRO A 31 7.64 50.37 -11.72
CA PRO A 31 7.59 48.92 -11.74
C PRO A 31 6.23 48.45 -12.29
N LEU A 32 6.26 47.61 -13.31
CA LEU A 32 5.05 47.02 -13.86
C LEU A 32 4.68 45.81 -12.96
N THR A 33 3.63 45.98 -12.17
CA THR A 33 3.12 44.94 -11.31
C THR A 33 2.11 44.09 -12.08
N VAL A 34 2.25 42.76 -12.03
CA VAL A 34 1.31 41.79 -12.58
C VAL A 34 0.60 41.11 -11.43
N ASN A 35 -0.71 41.35 -11.30
CA ASN A 35 -1.53 40.70 -10.30
C ASN A 35 -2.04 39.36 -10.87
N ALA A 36 -1.89 38.28 -10.10
CA ALA A 36 -2.38 36.98 -10.44
C ALA A 36 -2.94 36.28 -9.21
N SER A 37 -4.00 35.50 -9.38
CA SER A 37 -4.54 34.66 -8.33
C SER A 37 -3.95 33.24 -8.46
N GLY A 38 -3.66 32.64 -7.33
CA GLY A 38 -3.04 31.31 -7.30
C GLY A 38 -3.57 30.44 -6.17
N ILE A 39 -3.19 29.17 -6.21
CA ILE A 39 -3.48 28.17 -5.17
C ILE A 39 -2.16 27.78 -4.54
N VAL A 40 -2.14 27.73 -3.20
CA VAL A 40 -1.00 27.21 -2.45
C VAL A 40 -1.00 25.70 -2.52
N ASN A 41 0.07 25.14 -3.03
CA ASN A 41 0.33 23.70 -3.08
C ASN A 41 1.67 23.39 -2.39
N SER A 42 1.88 22.17 -1.97
CA SER A 42 3.21 21.70 -1.58
C SER A 42 3.89 21.09 -2.82
N SER A 43 5.15 21.46 -3.06
CA SER A 43 5.94 20.88 -4.15
C SER A 43 6.33 19.42 -3.85
N ASP A 44 6.35 19.04 -2.57
CA ASP A 44 6.61 17.67 -2.11
C ASP A 44 5.43 17.19 -1.26
N SER A 45 4.39 16.69 -1.95
CA SER A 45 3.23 16.10 -1.31
C SER A 45 3.15 14.61 -1.61
N GLN A 46 2.83 13.82 -0.59
CA GLN A 46 2.59 12.39 -0.73
C GLN A 46 1.10 12.08 -0.60
N ARG A 47 0.57 11.36 -1.60
CA ARG A 47 -0.86 11.07 -1.70
C ARG A 47 -1.15 9.66 -1.25
N PHE A 48 -2.18 9.51 -0.44
CA PHE A 48 -2.65 8.24 0.10
C PHE A 48 -4.09 8.00 -0.28
N GLY A 49 -4.37 6.75 -0.66
CA GLY A 49 -5.72 6.30 -1.01
C GLY A 49 -6.02 4.94 -0.39
N PRO A 50 -7.24 4.41 -0.60
CA PRO A 50 -7.60 3.10 -0.10
C PRO A 50 -6.69 2.02 -0.68
N PRO A 51 -6.37 0.98 0.11
CA PRO A 51 -5.56 -0.13 -0.36
C PRO A 51 -6.28 -0.91 -1.47
N PRO A 52 -5.53 -1.63 -2.32
CA PRO A 52 -6.13 -2.59 -3.23
C PRO A 52 -6.85 -3.67 -2.41
N SER A 53 -8.12 -3.82 -2.60
CA SER A 53 -8.98 -4.77 -1.90
C SER A 53 -9.91 -5.47 -2.87
N LYS A 54 -10.40 -6.65 -2.50
CA LYS A 54 -11.44 -7.38 -3.25
C LYS A 54 -12.76 -6.60 -3.30
N SER A 55 -12.98 -5.71 -2.33
CA SER A 55 -14.17 -4.85 -2.28
C SER A 55 -13.99 -3.62 -3.15
N TRP A 56 -14.96 -3.38 -4.05
CA TRP A 56 -14.96 -2.18 -4.91
C TRP A 56 -15.18 -0.88 -4.12
N ARG A 57 -15.78 -0.95 -2.93
CA ARG A 57 -16.04 0.19 -2.05
C ARG A 57 -15.57 -0.13 -0.65
N ILE A 58 -14.81 0.79 -0.08
CA ILE A 58 -14.24 0.67 1.26
C ILE A 58 -14.67 1.90 2.05
N THR A 59 -15.14 1.70 3.28
CA THR A 59 -15.61 2.78 4.15
C THR A 59 -14.45 3.34 4.98
N ILE A 60 -14.37 4.65 5.12
CA ILE A 60 -13.41 5.34 5.99
C ILE A 60 -13.93 5.25 7.43
N THR A 61 -13.17 4.65 8.33
CA THR A 61 -13.51 4.53 9.76
C THR A 61 -12.85 5.61 10.60
N LYS A 62 -11.65 6.06 10.20
CA LYS A 62 -10.96 7.21 10.81
C LYS A 62 -10.30 8.04 9.74
N LEU A 63 -10.28 9.35 9.95
CA LEU A 63 -9.65 10.32 9.07
C LEU A 63 -9.01 11.41 9.90
N ALA A 64 -7.77 11.75 9.60
CA ALA A 64 -7.09 12.88 10.21
C ALA A 64 -7.78 14.20 9.80
N ARG A 65 -7.78 15.17 10.70
CA ARG A 65 -8.47 16.45 10.45
C ARG A 65 -7.75 17.26 9.39
N GLU A 66 -8.50 17.88 8.50
CA GLU A 66 -7.99 18.85 7.54
C GLU A 66 -7.15 19.91 8.22
N GLY A 67 -5.97 20.23 7.68
CA GLY A 67 -5.07 21.25 8.20
C GLY A 67 -4.37 20.88 9.53
N SER A 68 -4.50 19.66 10.01
CA SER A 68 -3.78 19.22 11.22
C SER A 68 -2.32 18.88 10.90
N ARG A 69 -1.42 19.21 11.83
CA ARG A 69 -0.02 18.76 11.80
C ARG A 69 0.08 17.38 12.40
N VAL A 70 0.71 16.47 11.69
CA VAL A 70 0.96 15.09 12.11
C VAL A 70 2.45 14.80 12.15
N LYS A 71 2.83 13.87 13.02
CA LYS A 71 4.19 13.34 13.11
C LYS A 71 4.30 12.01 12.39
N ALA A 72 5.52 11.64 12.04
CA ALA A 72 5.81 10.30 11.53
C ALA A 72 5.25 9.22 12.48
N GLY A 73 4.46 8.29 11.91
CA GLY A 73 3.75 7.22 12.64
C GLY A 73 2.30 7.54 13.02
N ASP A 74 1.86 8.79 12.97
CA ASP A 74 0.45 9.14 13.26
C ASP A 74 -0.47 8.57 12.17
N VAL A 75 -1.67 8.13 12.59
CA VAL A 75 -2.67 7.57 11.67
C VAL A 75 -3.33 8.68 10.86
N LEU A 76 -3.17 8.63 9.53
CA LEU A 76 -3.77 9.57 8.59
C LEU A 76 -5.20 9.17 8.20
N ALA A 77 -5.39 7.88 7.88
CA ALA A 77 -6.69 7.32 7.55
C ALA A 77 -6.76 5.85 7.97
N GLN A 78 -7.92 5.39 8.37
CA GLN A 78 -8.21 3.99 8.62
C GLN A 78 -9.48 3.62 7.88
N PHE A 79 -9.44 2.46 7.22
CA PHE A 79 -10.57 1.91 6.48
C PHE A 79 -11.18 0.71 7.20
N ASP A 80 -12.40 0.36 6.83
CA ASP A 80 -13.07 -0.82 7.35
C ASP A 80 -12.44 -2.10 6.79
N GLY A 81 -11.65 -2.76 7.62
CA GLY A 81 -10.99 -4.04 7.34
C GLY A 81 -11.68 -5.23 7.99
N SER A 82 -12.92 -5.09 8.48
CA SER A 82 -13.62 -6.14 9.26
C SER A 82 -13.69 -7.48 8.52
N ALA A 83 -13.98 -7.46 7.22
CA ALA A 83 -14.03 -8.69 6.41
C ALA A 83 -12.65 -9.38 6.30
N THR A 84 -11.56 -8.61 6.19
CA THR A 84 -10.20 -9.15 6.16
C THR A 84 -9.77 -9.64 7.54
N ASP A 85 -10.17 -8.96 8.60
CA ASP A 85 -9.93 -9.40 9.99
C ASP A 85 -10.64 -10.72 10.31
N ASP A 86 -11.89 -10.89 9.84
CA ASP A 86 -12.62 -12.15 9.93
C ASP A 86 -11.89 -13.27 9.15
N GLN A 87 -11.36 -12.96 7.98
CA GLN A 87 -10.55 -13.91 7.19
C GLN A 87 -9.26 -14.29 7.92
N VAL A 88 -8.54 -13.36 8.52
CA VAL A 88 -7.33 -13.61 9.32
C VAL A 88 -7.66 -14.56 10.48
N ARG A 89 -8.76 -14.30 11.21
CA ARG A 89 -9.20 -15.19 12.30
C ARG A 89 -9.56 -16.60 11.82
N ALA A 90 -10.25 -16.70 10.69
CA ALA A 90 -10.64 -17.99 10.12
C ALA A 90 -9.42 -18.80 9.69
N LEU A 91 -8.48 -18.17 8.94
CA LEU A 91 -7.23 -18.83 8.52
C LEU A 91 -6.36 -19.23 9.72
N GLY A 92 -6.27 -18.39 10.74
CA GLY A 92 -5.55 -18.71 11.98
C GLY A 92 -6.15 -19.92 12.72
N ALA A 93 -7.48 -20.02 12.80
CA ALA A 93 -8.16 -21.17 13.39
C ALA A 93 -7.92 -22.44 12.58
N GLU A 94 -8.01 -22.39 11.25
CA GLU A 94 -7.74 -23.54 10.38
C GLU A 94 -6.28 -24.00 10.47
N LEU A 95 -5.32 -23.07 10.48
CA LEU A 95 -3.91 -23.35 10.67
C LEU A 95 -3.64 -24.09 11.98
N ASN A 96 -4.25 -23.62 13.08
CA ASN A 96 -4.12 -24.26 14.38
C ASN A 96 -4.73 -25.68 14.38
N ALA A 97 -5.87 -25.88 13.73
CA ALA A 97 -6.47 -27.21 13.58
C ALA A 97 -5.56 -28.17 12.81
N ARG A 98 -4.93 -27.74 11.71
CA ARG A 98 -3.99 -28.57 10.94
C ARG A 98 -2.71 -28.87 11.71
N ARG A 99 -2.19 -27.94 12.49
CA ARG A 99 -1.04 -28.18 13.38
C ARG A 99 -1.36 -29.21 14.45
N SER A 100 -2.54 -29.13 15.07
CA SER A 100 -2.99 -30.12 16.05
C SER A 100 -3.21 -31.51 15.42
N GLU A 101 -3.73 -31.56 14.18
CA GLU A 101 -3.86 -32.81 13.42
C GLU A 101 -2.49 -33.45 13.16
N LEU A 102 -1.49 -32.67 12.77
CA LEU A 102 -0.12 -33.15 12.55
C LEU A 102 0.49 -33.68 13.85
N GLU A 103 0.32 -32.95 14.97
CA GLU A 103 0.81 -33.39 16.29
C GLU A 103 0.21 -34.72 16.70
N SER A 104 -1.12 -34.86 16.60
CA SER A 104 -1.84 -36.12 16.89
C SER A 104 -1.40 -37.28 15.99
N LEU A 105 -1.17 -36.99 14.69
CA LEU A 105 -0.63 -37.95 13.75
C LEU A 105 0.75 -38.46 14.19
N LEU A 106 1.64 -37.57 14.60
CA LEU A 106 3.00 -37.90 15.04
C LEU A 106 2.97 -38.76 16.32
N GLU A 107 2.13 -38.43 17.30
CA GLU A 107 1.96 -39.21 18.52
C GLU A 107 1.44 -40.63 18.24
N THR A 108 0.42 -40.75 17.37
CA THR A 108 -0.14 -42.03 16.97
C THR A 108 0.91 -42.88 16.22
N GLN A 109 1.64 -42.30 15.30
CA GLN A 109 2.69 -42.96 14.55
C GLN A 109 3.79 -43.54 15.44
N PHE A 110 4.15 -42.82 16.52
CA PHE A 110 5.18 -43.30 17.43
C PHE A 110 4.80 -44.68 18.04
N SER A 111 3.57 -44.82 18.53
CA SER A 111 3.10 -46.08 19.12
C SER A 111 2.98 -47.22 18.10
N GLU A 112 2.52 -46.89 16.88
CA GLU A 112 2.37 -47.88 15.80
C GLU A 112 3.72 -48.37 15.27
N VAL A 113 4.73 -47.49 15.15
CA VAL A 113 6.10 -47.87 14.74
C VAL A 113 6.70 -48.90 15.70
N GLU A 114 6.53 -48.71 17.00
CA GLU A 114 7.06 -49.68 17.99
C GLU A 114 6.37 -51.06 17.86
N GLN A 115 5.06 -51.08 17.64
CA GLN A 115 4.33 -52.33 17.41
C GLN A 115 4.78 -53.04 16.11
N GLU A 116 5.07 -52.30 15.06
CA GLU A 116 5.56 -52.84 13.79
C GLU A 116 6.97 -53.40 13.90
N LYS A 117 7.86 -52.74 14.63
CA LYS A 117 9.19 -53.26 14.93
C LYS A 117 9.12 -54.61 15.66
N VAL A 118 8.21 -54.73 16.63
CA VAL A 118 7.99 -55.99 17.35
C VAL A 118 7.53 -57.08 16.40
N ARG A 119 6.49 -56.84 15.56
CA ARG A 119 5.98 -57.84 14.59
C ARG A 119 7.04 -58.28 13.59
N LEU A 120 7.83 -57.34 13.07
CA LEU A 120 8.92 -57.65 12.14
C LEU A 120 10.01 -58.48 12.81
N ALA A 121 10.38 -58.15 14.06
CA ALA A 121 11.36 -58.90 14.85
C ALA A 121 10.87 -60.34 15.15
N GLU A 122 9.57 -60.50 15.47
CA GLU A 122 8.95 -61.83 15.66
C GLU A 122 8.99 -62.66 14.37
N ALA A 123 8.54 -62.09 13.24
CA ALA A 123 8.58 -62.79 11.94
C ALA A 123 10.00 -63.17 11.54
N LYS A 124 10.98 -62.29 11.76
CA LYS A 124 12.41 -62.58 11.56
C LYS A 124 12.90 -63.72 12.42
N SER A 125 12.56 -63.69 13.73
CA SER A 125 12.96 -64.77 14.67
C SER A 125 12.40 -66.12 14.29
N VAL A 126 11.13 -66.13 13.82
CA VAL A 126 10.50 -67.36 13.32
C VAL A 126 11.21 -67.90 12.08
N ALA A 127 11.51 -67.02 11.10
CA ALA A 127 12.23 -67.42 9.89
C ALA A 127 13.64 -67.94 10.20
N GLU A 128 14.38 -67.27 11.07
CA GLU A 128 15.73 -67.71 11.49
C GLU A 128 15.70 -69.05 12.24
N LYS A 129 14.68 -69.30 13.09
CA LYS A 129 14.52 -70.59 13.78
C LYS A 129 14.20 -71.70 12.79
N ALA A 130 13.31 -71.50 11.83
CA ALA A 130 12.96 -72.44 10.79
C ALA A 130 14.18 -72.77 9.90
N ALA A 131 14.95 -71.71 9.52
CA ALA A 131 16.18 -71.90 8.76
C ALA A 131 17.21 -72.76 9.50
N ARG A 132 17.47 -72.48 10.80
CA ARG A 132 18.40 -73.27 11.61
C ARG A 132 17.96 -74.72 11.75
N LYS A 133 16.64 -75.02 11.84
CA LYS A 133 16.13 -76.43 11.89
C LYS A 133 16.34 -77.12 10.56
N ALA A 134 16.13 -76.48 9.44
CA ALA A 134 16.29 -77.06 8.10
C ALA A 134 17.76 -77.18 7.65
N ASP A 135 18.69 -76.47 8.29
CA ASP A 135 20.13 -76.57 8.04
C ASP A 135 20.79 -77.76 8.81
N ALA A 136 20.04 -78.55 9.61
CA ALA A 136 20.51 -79.76 10.24
C ALA A 136 20.72 -80.86 9.19
N ASP A 137 21.70 -81.79 9.45
CA ASP A 137 22.06 -82.86 8.51
C ASP A 137 20.86 -83.67 8.08
N ALA A 138 20.58 -83.70 6.78
CA ALA A 138 19.45 -84.47 6.19
C ALA A 138 19.48 -85.94 6.51
N GLU A 139 20.67 -86.53 6.83
CA GLU A 139 20.84 -87.93 7.19
C GLU A 139 20.28 -88.25 8.57
N LEU A 140 20.03 -87.32 9.43
CA LEU A 140 19.48 -87.45 10.78
C LEU A 140 17.95 -87.58 10.81
N PHE A 141 17.25 -87.27 9.68
CA PHE A 141 15.79 -87.22 9.62
C PHE A 141 15.24 -88.23 8.58
N ALA A 142 14.03 -88.76 8.83
CA ALA A 142 13.29 -89.45 7.80
C ALA A 142 12.98 -88.50 6.65
N SER A 143 13.06 -88.93 5.39
CA SER A 143 12.93 -88.05 4.19
C SER A 143 11.67 -87.16 4.17
N LEU A 144 10.55 -87.70 4.70
CA LEU A 144 9.28 -86.91 4.83
C LEU A 144 9.38 -85.81 5.88
N GLU A 145 10.09 -86.05 6.99
CA GLU A 145 10.27 -85.12 8.06
C GLU A 145 11.19 -83.95 7.63
N TYR A 146 12.24 -84.25 6.89
CA TYR A 146 13.11 -83.23 6.29
C TYR A 146 12.38 -82.34 5.28
N GLN A 147 11.50 -82.95 4.44
CA GLN A 147 10.66 -82.12 3.52
C GLN A 147 9.75 -81.16 4.27
N LYS A 148 9.14 -81.58 5.40
CA LYS A 148 8.34 -80.67 6.25
C LYS A 148 9.16 -79.48 6.80
N LEU A 149 10.41 -79.73 7.22
CA LEU A 149 11.28 -78.68 7.71
C LEU A 149 11.62 -77.68 6.60
N LEU A 150 11.83 -78.11 5.36
CA LEU A 150 12.04 -77.20 4.20
C LEU A 150 10.80 -76.43 3.86
N GLU A 151 9.60 -76.98 3.94
CA GLU A 151 8.34 -76.30 3.76
C GLU A 151 8.11 -75.26 4.86
N GLU A 152 8.35 -75.63 6.15
CA GLU A 152 8.27 -74.64 7.27
C GLU A 152 9.22 -73.49 7.08
N LYS A 153 10.46 -73.68 6.64
CA LYS A 153 11.44 -72.67 6.31
C LYS A 153 10.90 -71.73 5.19
N ALA A 154 10.44 -72.30 4.07
CA ALA A 154 9.94 -71.55 2.94
C ALA A 154 8.73 -70.66 3.30
N ILE A 155 7.80 -71.21 4.11
CA ILE A 155 6.63 -70.44 4.61
C ILE A 155 7.09 -69.33 5.55
N ALA A 156 8.00 -69.59 6.49
CA ALA A 156 8.47 -68.59 7.45
C ALA A 156 9.26 -67.46 6.77
N GLU A 157 10.10 -67.75 5.78
CA GLU A 157 10.83 -66.77 4.97
C GLU A 157 9.89 -65.92 4.14
N GLU A 158 8.84 -66.51 3.54
CA GLU A 158 7.85 -65.78 2.78
C GLU A 158 7.00 -64.86 3.69
N LEU A 159 6.62 -65.34 4.90
CA LEU A 159 5.91 -64.49 5.88
C LEU A 159 6.77 -63.30 6.32
N TYR A 160 8.07 -63.56 6.59
CA TYR A 160 8.99 -62.45 6.93
C TYR A 160 9.14 -61.44 5.80
N ARG A 161 9.28 -61.87 4.54
CA ARG A 161 9.35 -61.03 3.37
C ARG A 161 8.07 -60.17 3.18
N ARG A 162 6.90 -60.77 3.38
CA ARG A 162 5.63 -60.05 3.33
C ARG A 162 5.52 -59.00 4.43
N GLU A 163 5.98 -59.30 5.64
CA GLU A 163 5.97 -58.35 6.74
C GLU A 163 6.92 -57.17 6.48
N GLN A 164 8.10 -57.39 5.88
CA GLN A 164 8.99 -56.35 5.43
C GLN A 164 8.30 -55.42 4.40
N GLN A 165 7.72 -56.02 3.34
CA GLN A 165 7.02 -55.26 2.32
C GLN A 165 5.86 -54.44 2.89
N ARG A 166 5.12 -55.03 3.84
CA ARG A 166 4.04 -54.33 4.53
C ARG A 166 4.56 -53.15 5.33
N THR A 167 5.65 -53.30 6.06
CA THR A 167 6.29 -52.24 6.84
C THR A 167 6.74 -51.09 5.92
N ASP A 168 7.40 -51.39 4.80
CA ASP A 168 7.86 -50.40 3.84
C ASP A 168 6.69 -49.59 3.26
N LEU A 169 5.58 -50.27 2.91
CA LEU A 169 4.37 -49.58 2.41
C LEU A 169 3.73 -48.69 3.46
N VAL A 170 3.65 -49.14 4.72
CA VAL A 170 3.07 -48.37 5.81
C VAL A 170 3.92 -47.12 6.09
N VAL A 171 5.26 -47.24 6.08
CA VAL A 171 6.17 -46.11 6.21
C VAL A 171 5.92 -45.09 5.10
N ALA A 172 5.86 -45.57 3.84
CA ALA A 172 5.62 -44.67 2.70
C ALA A 172 4.27 -43.92 2.80
N VAL A 173 3.20 -44.61 3.23
CA VAL A 173 1.87 -44.01 3.44
C VAL A 173 1.91 -42.92 4.55
N ARG A 174 2.63 -43.20 5.65
CA ARG A 174 2.77 -42.24 6.76
C ARG A 174 3.55 -41.00 6.34
N GLU A 175 4.66 -41.20 5.62
CA GLU A 175 5.45 -40.08 5.09
C GLU A 175 4.63 -39.22 4.13
N ALA A 176 3.86 -39.86 3.24
CA ALA A 176 2.97 -39.16 2.32
C ALA A 176 1.91 -38.30 3.08
N LYS A 177 1.28 -38.91 4.11
CA LYS A 177 0.26 -38.17 4.91
C LYS A 177 0.85 -37.04 5.70
N ARG A 178 2.05 -37.21 6.27
CA ARG A 178 2.79 -36.16 6.95
C ARG A 178 3.14 -35.03 5.98
N ALA A 179 3.68 -35.36 4.80
CA ALA A 179 4.04 -34.39 3.79
C ALA A 179 2.82 -33.57 3.28
N GLU A 180 1.66 -34.22 3.15
CA GLU A 180 0.39 -33.57 2.82
C GLU A 180 0.02 -32.51 3.87
N LEU A 181 0.00 -32.88 5.15
CA LEU A 181 -0.33 -31.95 6.24
C LEU A 181 0.68 -30.81 6.36
N GLU A 182 1.97 -31.10 6.24
CA GLU A 182 3.01 -30.07 6.23
C GLU A 182 2.88 -29.11 5.04
N ALA A 183 2.45 -29.59 3.88
CA ALA A 183 2.18 -28.76 2.72
C ALA A 183 0.96 -27.85 2.93
N ASP A 184 -0.11 -28.40 3.51
CA ASP A 184 -1.30 -27.60 3.87
C ASP A 184 -0.98 -26.52 4.89
N ILE A 185 -0.19 -26.84 5.92
CA ILE A 185 0.26 -25.88 6.93
C ILE A 185 1.04 -24.74 6.26
N ARG A 186 2.01 -25.02 5.39
CA ARG A 186 2.78 -24.00 4.68
C ARG A 186 1.89 -23.13 3.79
N ARG A 187 0.89 -23.71 3.11
CA ARG A 187 -0.08 -22.97 2.30
C ARG A 187 -0.88 -22.01 3.17
N LEU A 188 -1.44 -22.49 4.28
CA LEU A 188 -2.23 -21.67 5.21
C LEU A 188 -1.40 -20.57 5.88
N GLU A 189 -0.14 -20.83 6.22
CA GLU A 189 0.79 -19.82 6.74
C GLU A 189 1.02 -18.69 5.73
N SER A 190 1.19 -19.04 4.45
CA SER A 190 1.35 -18.05 3.39
C SER A 190 0.09 -17.23 3.15
N GLU A 191 -1.08 -17.87 3.16
CA GLU A 191 -2.38 -17.20 3.02
C GLU A 191 -2.67 -16.28 4.20
N LEU A 192 -2.38 -16.73 5.43
CA LEU A 192 -2.53 -15.93 6.65
C LEU A 192 -1.63 -14.69 6.62
N ALA A 193 -0.34 -14.86 6.33
CA ALA A 193 0.60 -13.75 6.22
C ALA A 193 0.17 -12.73 5.14
N GLY A 194 -0.39 -13.21 4.03
CA GLY A 194 -0.97 -12.35 2.99
C GLY A 194 -2.17 -11.53 3.49
N ALA A 195 -3.08 -12.20 4.21
CA ALA A 195 -4.28 -11.54 4.77
C ALA A 195 -3.92 -10.54 5.89
N GLU A 196 -2.95 -10.86 6.74
CA GLU A 196 -2.43 -9.94 7.78
C GLU A 196 -1.83 -8.69 7.15
N LYS A 197 -1.01 -8.84 6.12
CA LYS A 197 -0.44 -7.71 5.38
C LYS A 197 -1.51 -6.87 4.67
N GLU A 198 -2.55 -7.51 4.13
CA GLU A 198 -3.70 -6.80 3.58
C GLU A 198 -4.40 -6.00 4.68
N LEU A 199 -4.64 -6.59 5.86
CA LEU A 199 -5.26 -5.93 7.00
C LEU A 199 -4.45 -4.72 7.49
N GLU A 200 -3.12 -4.84 7.59
CA GLU A 200 -2.24 -3.71 7.92
C GLU A 200 -2.39 -2.55 6.95
N SER A 201 -2.59 -2.84 5.66
CA SER A 201 -2.74 -1.80 4.63
C SER A 201 -4.02 -0.96 4.76
N PHE A 202 -5.03 -1.43 5.53
CA PHE A 202 -6.23 -0.65 5.84
C PHE A 202 -5.97 0.51 6.81
N THR A 203 -4.78 0.57 7.43
CA THR A 203 -4.35 1.70 8.25
C THR A 203 -3.22 2.43 7.57
N ILE A 204 -3.44 3.67 7.20
CA ILE A 204 -2.43 4.53 6.60
C ILE A 204 -1.83 5.42 7.68
N SER A 205 -0.53 5.29 7.90
CA SER A 205 0.24 6.12 8.82
C SER A 205 1.13 7.10 8.08
N ALA A 206 1.42 8.24 8.70
CA ALA A 206 2.30 9.26 8.16
C ALA A 206 3.76 8.74 8.09
N PRO A 207 4.41 8.72 6.93
CA PRO A 207 5.81 8.31 6.81
C PRO A 207 6.78 9.38 7.32
N ARG A 208 6.33 10.63 7.44
CA ARG A 208 7.09 11.80 7.90
C ARG A 208 6.15 12.82 8.56
N ASP A 209 6.73 13.82 9.19
CA ASP A 209 5.99 14.98 9.69
C ASP A 209 5.42 15.78 8.50
N GLY A 210 4.25 16.40 8.68
CA GLY A 210 3.64 17.20 7.64
C GLY A 210 2.24 17.72 7.98
N LEU A 211 1.66 18.42 7.02
CA LEU A 211 0.31 18.94 7.08
C LEU A 211 -0.66 18.05 6.34
N VAL A 212 -1.78 17.72 6.96
CA VAL A 212 -2.83 16.88 6.38
C VAL A 212 -3.74 17.69 5.48
N ILE A 213 -3.91 17.25 4.24
CA ILE A 213 -4.90 17.76 3.30
C ILE A 213 -5.85 16.60 2.98
N VAL A 214 -7.12 16.76 3.32
CA VAL A 214 -8.15 15.75 3.04
C VAL A 214 -8.55 15.81 1.57
N GLY A 215 -8.65 14.65 0.94
CA GLY A 215 -9.07 14.50 -0.44
C GLY A 215 -10.53 14.89 -0.68
N THR A 216 -10.93 14.87 -1.94
CA THR A 216 -12.31 15.16 -2.35
C THR A 216 -12.91 13.98 -3.12
N ASN A 217 -14.22 13.82 -3.00
CA ASN A 217 -14.96 12.89 -3.83
C ASN A 217 -15.09 13.41 -5.28
N ARG A 218 -15.74 12.63 -6.16
CA ARG A 218 -15.94 13.00 -7.57
C ARG A 218 -16.82 14.25 -7.75
N GLN A 219 -17.57 14.63 -6.74
CA GLN A 219 -18.43 15.82 -6.72
C GLN A 219 -17.70 17.07 -6.18
N GLY A 220 -16.42 16.93 -5.81
CA GLY A 220 -15.62 18.03 -5.25
C GLY A 220 -15.87 18.30 -3.75
N GLN A 221 -16.65 17.46 -3.07
CA GLN A 221 -16.87 17.57 -1.63
C GLN A 221 -15.73 16.89 -0.88
N LYS A 222 -15.31 17.47 0.25
CA LYS A 222 -14.31 16.87 1.14
C LYS A 222 -14.80 15.51 1.66
N LEU A 223 -13.89 14.56 1.74
CA LEU A 223 -14.17 13.25 2.32
C LEU A 223 -14.28 13.36 3.84
N ASP A 224 -15.13 12.51 4.43
CA ASP A 224 -15.34 12.43 5.87
C ASP A 224 -15.41 10.98 6.34
N VAL A 225 -15.44 10.78 7.65
CA VAL A 225 -15.66 9.48 8.28
C VAL A 225 -17.02 8.94 7.86
N ASN A 226 -17.10 7.64 7.60
CA ASN A 226 -18.23 6.89 7.03
C ASN A 226 -18.44 7.09 5.52
N ASP A 227 -17.63 7.89 4.84
CA ASP A 227 -17.67 7.94 3.38
C ASP A 227 -17.13 6.64 2.78
N ALA A 228 -17.79 6.20 1.68
CA ALA A 228 -17.35 5.03 0.92
C ALA A 228 -16.52 5.48 -0.28
N VAL A 229 -15.27 5.04 -0.34
CA VAL A 229 -14.31 5.37 -1.38
C VAL A 229 -13.96 4.18 -2.24
N ASN A 230 -13.59 4.44 -3.49
CA ASN A 230 -13.15 3.43 -4.44
C ASN A 230 -11.62 3.46 -4.58
N PRO A 231 -10.98 2.36 -5.00
CA PRO A 231 -9.56 2.36 -5.35
C PRO A 231 -9.22 3.46 -6.37
N GLY A 232 -8.10 4.16 -6.14
CA GLY A 232 -7.63 5.25 -7.01
C GLY A 232 -8.11 6.66 -6.60
N ILE A 233 -8.95 6.80 -5.58
CA ILE A 233 -9.29 8.11 -4.99
C ILE A 233 -8.21 8.48 -3.97
N VAL A 234 -7.73 9.71 -4.02
CA VAL A 234 -6.85 10.27 -2.99
C VAL A 234 -7.70 10.62 -1.77
N VAL A 235 -7.45 9.95 -0.64
CA VAL A 235 -8.19 10.20 0.61
C VAL A 235 -7.47 11.23 1.47
N VAL A 236 -6.15 11.15 1.54
CA VAL A 236 -5.31 12.09 2.28
C VAL A 236 -4.07 12.41 1.47
N GLU A 237 -3.67 13.66 1.50
CA GLU A 237 -2.39 14.15 1.00
C GLU A 237 -1.60 14.72 2.18
N LEU A 238 -0.35 14.29 2.33
CA LEU A 238 0.58 14.79 3.33
C LEU A 238 1.52 15.77 2.66
N ALA A 239 1.36 17.05 3.00
CA ALA A 239 2.15 18.16 2.45
C ALA A 239 3.33 18.49 3.35
N ASP A 240 4.47 18.81 2.75
CA ASP A 240 5.61 19.37 3.48
C ASP A 240 5.41 20.88 3.63
N GLU A 241 5.32 21.36 4.87
CA GLU A 241 5.18 22.81 5.15
C GLU A 241 6.43 23.63 4.77
N ALA A 242 7.60 22.99 4.69
CA ALA A 242 8.85 23.68 4.36
C ALA A 242 8.98 23.95 2.84
N GLN A 243 8.15 23.29 2.02
CA GLN A 243 8.22 23.36 0.56
C GLN A 243 6.87 23.76 -0.05
N LEU A 244 6.36 24.93 0.36
CA LEU A 244 5.13 25.46 -0.20
C LEU A 244 5.42 26.23 -1.49
N GLU A 245 4.63 25.98 -2.52
CA GLU A 245 4.63 26.70 -3.79
C GLU A 245 3.25 27.27 -4.08
N VAL A 246 3.23 28.49 -4.68
CA VAL A 246 2.00 29.10 -5.17
C VAL A 246 1.93 28.90 -6.67
N GLN A 247 0.95 28.13 -7.13
CA GLN A 247 0.67 28.00 -8.55
C GLN A 247 -0.33 29.08 -8.99
N ALA A 248 0.17 30.13 -9.66
CA ALA A 248 -0.63 31.25 -10.11
C ALA A 248 -0.87 31.20 -11.62
N GLY A 249 -2.10 31.56 -12.03
CA GLY A 249 -2.45 31.71 -13.44
C GLY A 249 -2.18 33.14 -13.91
N VAL A 250 -1.23 33.30 -14.82
CA VAL A 250 -0.86 34.63 -15.38
C VAL A 250 -1.40 34.73 -16.79
N PRO A 251 -2.00 35.91 -17.17
CA PRO A 251 -2.41 36.13 -18.55
C PRO A 251 -1.22 36.10 -19.53
N GLU A 252 -1.42 35.57 -20.74
CA GLU A 252 -0.37 35.34 -21.72
C GLU A 252 0.43 36.59 -22.07
N TYR A 253 -0.23 37.78 -22.16
CA TYR A 253 0.44 39.03 -22.43
C TYR A 253 1.42 39.47 -21.34
N ALA A 254 1.25 38.97 -20.12
CA ALA A 254 2.12 39.28 -18.98
C ALA A 254 3.19 38.19 -18.78
N ALA A 255 2.93 36.98 -19.23
CA ALA A 255 3.82 35.81 -19.03
C ALA A 255 5.23 36.04 -19.66
N ALA A 256 5.30 36.72 -20.81
CA ALA A 256 6.57 37.03 -21.47
C ALA A 256 7.49 37.98 -20.67
N ARG A 257 6.96 38.62 -19.62
CA ARG A 257 7.69 39.58 -18.76
C ARG A 257 8.08 38.98 -17.40
N ILE A 258 7.67 37.73 -17.14
CA ILE A 258 7.99 37.01 -15.90
C ILE A 258 9.19 36.11 -16.14
N ALA A 259 10.19 36.25 -15.31
CA ALA A 259 11.38 35.45 -15.34
C ALA A 259 11.60 34.71 -14.01
N VAL A 260 12.21 33.52 -14.09
CA VAL A 260 12.63 32.75 -12.91
C VAL A 260 13.56 33.58 -12.03
N GLY A 261 13.34 33.57 -10.73
CA GLY A 261 14.11 34.33 -9.74
C GLY A 261 13.55 35.72 -9.40
N GLN A 262 12.53 36.23 -10.11
CA GLN A 262 11.88 37.48 -9.77
C GLN A 262 11.20 37.47 -8.40
N PRO A 263 11.28 38.54 -7.60
CA PRO A 263 10.56 38.63 -6.32
C PRO A 263 9.05 38.75 -6.57
N VAL A 264 8.27 38.15 -5.68
CA VAL A 264 6.80 38.17 -5.72
C VAL A 264 6.29 38.39 -4.30
N ASP A 265 5.35 39.32 -4.16
CA ASP A 265 4.59 39.50 -2.92
C ASP A 265 3.32 38.64 -3.00
N ILE A 266 3.12 37.77 -2.01
CA ILE A 266 2.02 36.81 -1.93
C ILE A 266 1.12 37.23 -0.77
N ASP A 267 -0.07 37.69 -1.08
CA ASP A 267 -1.10 38.01 -0.09
C ASP A 267 -1.98 36.77 0.13
N ILE A 268 -2.08 36.30 1.38
CA ILE A 268 -2.87 35.14 1.74
C ILE A 268 -4.21 35.58 2.32
N ASP A 269 -5.29 35.42 1.56
CA ASP A 269 -6.64 35.84 1.93
C ASP A 269 -7.13 35.27 3.26
N SER A 270 -6.76 34.03 3.57
CA SER A 270 -7.22 33.31 4.79
C SER A 270 -6.59 33.85 6.09
N THR A 271 -5.39 34.40 6.02
CA THR A 271 -4.63 34.87 7.21
C THR A 271 -4.43 36.37 7.24
N GLY A 272 -4.69 37.07 6.13
CA GLY A 272 -4.45 38.52 5.98
C GLY A 272 -2.97 38.92 6.04
N GLY A 273 -2.07 37.92 5.83
CA GLY A 273 -0.62 38.11 5.83
C GLY A 273 -0.04 38.21 4.42
N SER A 274 1.04 38.96 4.27
CA SER A 274 1.84 39.01 3.04
C SER A 274 3.17 38.31 3.26
N ILE A 275 3.59 37.49 2.28
CA ILE A 275 4.83 36.73 2.30
C ILE A 275 5.62 37.05 1.03
N GLU A 276 6.91 37.31 1.17
CA GLU A 276 7.80 37.46 0.03
C GLU A 276 8.19 36.07 -0.52
N GLY A 277 8.07 35.90 -1.82
CA GLY A 277 8.47 34.71 -2.55
C GLY A 277 9.35 35.01 -3.76
N ARG A 278 9.73 33.97 -4.49
CA ARG A 278 10.41 34.09 -5.78
C ARG A 278 9.80 33.15 -6.79
N VAL A 279 9.77 33.56 -8.04
CA VAL A 279 9.34 32.71 -9.16
C VAL A 279 10.32 31.53 -9.30
N SER A 280 9.84 30.32 -9.03
CA SER A 280 10.63 29.09 -9.17
C SER A 280 10.63 28.55 -10.61
N SER A 281 9.47 28.62 -11.27
CA SER A 281 9.33 28.15 -12.65
C SER A 281 8.23 28.91 -13.40
N VAL A 282 8.35 28.95 -14.72
CA VAL A 282 7.32 29.49 -15.61
C VAL A 282 6.93 28.40 -16.59
N ALA A 283 5.66 27.97 -16.53
CA ALA A 283 5.17 26.93 -17.42
C ALA A 283 4.98 27.49 -18.83
N SER A 284 5.50 26.80 -19.85
CA SER A 284 5.36 27.15 -21.27
C SER A 284 4.06 26.68 -21.91
N ILE A 285 3.13 26.08 -21.14
CA ILE A 285 1.87 25.54 -21.64
C ILE A 285 0.72 26.47 -21.29
N VAL A 286 0.04 27.00 -22.31
CA VAL A 286 -1.19 27.77 -22.15
C VAL A 286 -2.35 26.81 -21.87
N ARG A 287 -2.89 26.83 -20.64
CA ARG A 287 -4.16 26.15 -20.32
C ARG A 287 -5.30 27.13 -20.54
N ARG A 288 -6.31 26.73 -21.34
CA ARG A 288 -7.57 27.46 -21.36
C ARG A 288 -8.20 27.36 -19.97
N GLN A 289 -8.36 28.49 -19.33
CA GLN A 289 -9.15 28.58 -18.10
C GLN A 289 -10.62 28.33 -18.48
N SER A 290 -11.21 27.24 -17.96
CA SER A 290 -12.63 26.97 -18.18
C SER A 290 -13.43 28.04 -17.43
N GLN A 291 -14.42 28.65 -18.09
CA GLN A 291 -15.27 29.74 -17.56
C GLN A 291 -16.26 29.26 -16.46
N TYR A 292 -16.02 28.13 -15.82
CA TYR A 292 -16.88 27.56 -14.77
C TYR A 292 -16.13 27.47 -13.44
N SER A 293 -15.73 28.61 -12.93
CA SER A 293 -15.32 28.74 -11.53
C SER A 293 -15.85 30.11 -11.08
N GLN A 294 -17.09 30.12 -10.62
CA GLN A 294 -17.62 31.18 -9.75
C GLN A 294 -17.62 30.64 -8.33
#